data_bc76988a75c06ff1d9757876b6bb036b
#
_entry.id   bc76988a75c06ff1d9757876b6bb036b
#
_cell.length_a   1.000
_cell.length_b   1.000
_cell.length_c   1.000
_cell.angle_alpha   90.00
_cell.angle_beta   90.00
_cell.angle_gamma   90.00
#
_symmetry.space_group_name_H-M   'P 1'
#
loop_
_entity.id
_entity.type
_entity.pdbx_description
1 polymer ?
#
loop_
_entity_poly.entity_id
_entity_poly.type
_entity_poly.pdbx_seq_one_letter_code
_entity_poly.pdbx_strand_id
1 'polypeptide(L)'
;MKKLLAFFVMTTTLGTTTMAANPFVDVRSDRWAYNSVVELANSGIVQGVDGIHFQGERNITRYEAAEMVAKAMAHEDRANAKQRELINRLADEFSDELNNLGVRVSHLEDRASNVKLTGDARIRYMNAKSSPIYKKFWDFRGRLRAHGQINDRIEAVLGVQYDNNFDDETAASGSPVVFTYGYKLNNFFVDTAYVNYAFDSGHQWNLKVGRYNYKIGKVTGLQYDDTFDGAELNFKNKKVTVTAGYGRFKEANFNEAKTAYGEVETFFGGGSTADSGAGLYYNRFSGEQWNMSHPQKDLKGAYMSLNFAKNFNLFGEYNRVSFKDGTKRADVFYGKLQYGKARFEKPQSWDLWVDYLNSDRSGIQEFLVSGNWRTENLLGADYGVTSWGVGANYTFTKNSQ
;
A
#
# COMPACT_ATOMS: atom_id res chain seq x y z
N MET A 1 42.89 9.54 1.95
CA MET A 1 42.17 9.30 3.19
C MET A 1 40.93 10.18 3.17
N LYS A 2 39.81 9.66 2.70
CA LYS A 2 38.54 10.38 2.68
C LYS A 2 37.61 9.73 3.68
N LYS A 3 37.18 10.52 4.67
CA LYS A 3 36.36 10.07 5.80
C LYS A 3 34.96 9.77 5.29
N LEU A 4 34.51 8.53 5.47
CA LEU A 4 33.10 8.14 5.35
C LEU A 4 32.37 8.69 6.58
N LEU A 5 31.49 9.66 6.38
CA LEU A 5 30.51 10.04 7.41
C LEU A 5 29.29 9.17 7.22
N ALA A 6 29.10 8.19 8.09
CA ALA A 6 27.85 7.45 8.21
C ALA A 6 26.85 8.33 8.99
N PHE A 7 25.82 8.80 8.34
CA PHE A 7 24.69 9.45 8.99
C PHE A 7 23.75 8.39 9.56
N PHE A 8 23.77 8.27 10.88
CA PHE A 8 22.81 7.47 11.64
C PHE A 8 21.54 8.31 11.83
N VAL A 9 20.48 8.03 11.11
CA VAL A 9 19.16 8.62 11.37
C VAL A 9 18.52 7.81 12.50
N MET A 10 18.56 8.38 13.70
CA MET A 10 17.87 7.87 14.87
C MET A 10 16.40 8.27 14.77
N THR A 11 15.54 7.35 14.36
CA THR A 11 14.09 7.51 14.49
C THR A 11 13.72 7.40 15.96
N THR A 12 13.50 8.54 16.61
CA THR A 12 12.85 8.57 17.93
C THR A 12 11.39 8.20 17.71
N THR A 13 11.05 6.95 18.01
CA THR A 13 9.67 6.60 18.32
C THR A 13 9.28 7.38 19.57
N LEU A 14 8.37 8.34 19.43
CA LEU A 14 7.61 8.88 20.54
C LEU A 14 6.76 7.72 21.09
N GLY A 15 7.38 6.95 21.96
CA GLY A 15 6.65 6.05 22.83
C GLY A 15 5.78 6.93 23.72
N THR A 16 4.48 6.93 23.49
CA THR A 16 3.53 7.22 24.54
C THR A 16 3.85 6.22 25.63
N THR A 17 4.45 6.68 26.72
CA THR A 17 4.52 5.92 27.96
C THR A 17 3.09 5.73 28.42
N THR A 18 2.41 4.72 27.92
CA THR A 18 1.30 4.14 28.67
C THR A 18 1.91 3.71 29.98
N MET A 19 1.54 4.37 31.05
CA MET A 19 1.82 3.90 32.41
C MET A 19 1.26 2.50 32.45
N ALA A 20 2.13 1.50 32.32
CA ALA A 20 1.76 0.10 32.51
C ALA A 20 1.09 0.02 33.87
N ALA A 21 -0.20 -0.36 33.87
CA ALA A 21 -0.90 -0.60 35.11
C ALA A 21 -0.05 -1.58 35.92
N ASN A 22 0.21 -1.25 37.19
CA ASN A 22 1.09 -2.07 38.05
C ASN A 22 0.54 -3.50 38.08
N PRO A 23 1.24 -4.51 37.52
CA PRO A 23 0.71 -5.86 37.37
C PRO A 23 0.45 -6.57 38.73
N PHE A 24 0.85 -5.95 39.83
CA PHE A 24 0.68 -6.44 41.17
C PHE A 24 -0.46 -5.78 41.97
N VAL A 25 -1.29 -4.95 41.27
CA VAL A 25 -2.48 -4.39 41.92
C VAL A 25 -3.57 -5.46 42.00
N ASP A 26 -3.92 -5.85 43.20
CA ASP A 26 -4.99 -6.83 43.48
C ASP A 26 -6.36 -6.25 43.09
N VAL A 27 -7.20 -7.11 42.55
CA VAL A 27 -8.62 -6.79 42.32
C VAL A 27 -9.36 -6.98 43.65
N ARG A 28 -9.79 -5.86 44.22
CA ARG A 28 -10.49 -5.90 45.51
C ARG A 28 -11.88 -6.51 45.37
N SER A 29 -12.31 -7.26 46.37
CA SER A 29 -13.61 -7.95 46.41
C SER A 29 -14.82 -7.01 46.39
N ASP A 30 -14.63 -5.70 46.67
CA ASP A 30 -15.67 -4.68 46.60
C ASP A 30 -15.87 -4.06 45.20
N ARG A 31 -15.02 -4.43 44.24
CA ARG A 31 -15.05 -3.94 42.87
C ARG A 31 -16.02 -4.70 41.98
N TRP A 32 -16.64 -3.99 41.03
CA TRP A 32 -17.58 -4.58 40.08
C TRP A 32 -16.95 -5.73 39.27
N ALA A 33 -15.70 -5.60 38.87
CA ALA A 33 -14.98 -6.59 38.10
C ALA A 33 -14.84 -7.91 38.84
N TYR A 34 -14.52 -7.88 40.17
CA TYR A 34 -14.50 -9.04 41.02
C TYR A 34 -15.84 -9.76 41.04
N ASN A 35 -16.94 -9.02 41.33
CA ASN A 35 -18.30 -9.57 41.38
C ASN A 35 -18.72 -10.19 40.04
N SER A 36 -18.29 -9.60 38.90
CA SER A 36 -18.58 -10.13 37.58
C SER A 36 -17.83 -11.44 37.28
N VAL A 37 -16.56 -11.55 37.70
CA VAL A 37 -15.79 -12.81 37.59
C VAL A 37 -16.45 -13.89 38.48
N VAL A 38 -16.88 -13.55 39.70
CA VAL A 38 -17.62 -14.46 40.60
C VAL A 38 -18.93 -14.93 39.97
N GLU A 39 -19.70 -14.03 39.33
CA GLU A 39 -20.95 -14.38 38.64
C GLU A 39 -20.70 -15.38 37.51
N LEU A 40 -19.66 -15.16 36.70
CA LEU A 40 -19.26 -16.05 35.61
C LEU A 40 -18.74 -17.41 36.12
N ALA A 41 -18.01 -17.42 37.22
CA ALA A 41 -17.57 -18.67 37.87
C ALA A 41 -18.71 -19.48 38.44
N ASN A 42 -19.62 -18.84 39.15
CA ASN A 42 -20.81 -19.49 39.70
C ASN A 42 -21.77 -20.05 38.63
N SER A 43 -21.76 -19.47 37.44
CA SER A 43 -22.52 -19.95 36.29
C SER A 43 -21.81 -21.07 35.50
N GLY A 44 -20.62 -21.49 35.90
CA GLY A 44 -19.86 -22.56 35.26
C GLY A 44 -19.21 -22.20 33.95
N ILE A 45 -19.19 -20.90 33.58
CA ILE A 45 -18.49 -20.40 32.35
C ILE A 45 -17.00 -20.31 32.59
N VAL A 46 -16.57 -19.96 33.82
CA VAL A 46 -15.20 -19.86 34.24
C VAL A 46 -14.88 -20.94 35.27
N GLN A 47 -13.81 -21.69 35.04
CA GLN A 47 -13.25 -22.59 36.07
C GLN A 47 -12.27 -21.79 36.93
N GLY A 48 -12.21 -22.10 38.24
CA GLY A 48 -11.34 -21.39 39.17
C GLY A 48 -9.85 -21.39 38.82
N VAL A 49 -9.04 -20.66 39.58
CA VAL A 49 -7.62 -20.44 39.33
C VAL A 49 -6.81 -21.74 39.18
N ASP A 50 -7.18 -22.78 39.93
CA ASP A 50 -6.60 -24.13 39.88
C ASP A 50 -7.42 -25.12 39.01
N GLY A 51 -8.39 -24.64 38.27
CA GLY A 51 -9.30 -25.46 37.45
C GLY A 51 -10.46 -26.11 38.21
N ILE A 52 -10.52 -26.06 39.54
CA ILE A 52 -11.51 -26.76 40.39
C ILE A 52 -12.14 -25.81 41.42
N HIS A 53 -11.38 -24.90 42.05
CA HIS A 53 -11.87 -24.09 43.16
C HIS A 53 -11.81 -22.60 42.85
N PHE A 54 -12.92 -21.91 43.04
CA PHE A 54 -12.97 -20.46 43.13
C PHE A 54 -12.83 -20.06 44.61
N GLN A 55 -11.69 -19.49 44.99
CA GLN A 55 -11.42 -19.01 46.35
C GLN A 55 -12.02 -17.61 46.53
N GLY A 56 -13.35 -17.53 46.69
CA GLY A 56 -14.13 -16.30 46.65
C GLY A 56 -13.90 -15.28 47.78
N GLU A 57 -13.03 -15.56 48.73
CA GLU A 57 -12.69 -14.63 49.82
C GLU A 57 -11.24 -14.03 49.69
N ARG A 58 -10.47 -14.49 48.73
CA ARG A 58 -9.13 -14.01 48.46
C ARG A 58 -9.13 -12.90 47.41
N ASN A 59 -8.39 -11.81 47.63
CA ASN A 59 -8.08 -10.86 46.56
C ASN A 59 -7.32 -11.59 45.46
N ILE A 60 -7.71 -11.36 44.23
CA ILE A 60 -7.04 -11.88 43.04
C ILE A 60 -6.21 -10.78 42.39
N THR A 61 -5.07 -11.16 41.82
CA THR A 61 -4.26 -10.22 41.05
C THR A 61 -4.96 -9.88 39.73
N ARG A 62 -4.62 -8.75 39.11
CA ARG A 62 -5.14 -8.39 37.79
C ARG A 62 -4.82 -9.46 36.74
N TYR A 63 -3.65 -10.09 36.80
CA TYR A 63 -3.29 -11.20 35.91
C TYR A 63 -4.12 -12.47 36.12
N GLU A 64 -4.41 -12.85 37.34
CA GLU A 64 -5.31 -13.98 37.64
C GLU A 64 -6.73 -13.69 37.14
N ALA A 65 -7.21 -12.44 37.29
CA ALA A 65 -8.49 -12.02 36.75
C ALA A 65 -8.50 -12.08 35.22
N ALA A 66 -7.45 -11.57 34.55
CA ALA A 66 -7.31 -11.62 33.10
C ALA A 66 -7.24 -13.07 32.57
N GLU A 67 -6.56 -13.98 33.27
CA GLU A 67 -6.54 -15.40 32.90
C GLU A 67 -7.95 -16.03 33.00
N MET A 68 -8.72 -15.70 34.02
CA MET A 68 -10.11 -16.15 34.13
C MET A 68 -10.99 -15.58 33.04
N VAL A 69 -10.81 -14.30 32.69
CA VAL A 69 -11.52 -13.66 31.56
C VAL A 69 -11.15 -14.31 30.25
N ALA A 70 -9.87 -14.63 30.00
CA ALA A 70 -9.42 -15.35 28.82
C ALA A 70 -10.10 -16.72 28.68
N LYS A 71 -10.25 -17.45 29.79
CA LYS A 71 -11.01 -18.72 29.82
C LYS A 71 -12.51 -18.52 29.56
N ALA A 72 -13.11 -17.44 30.10
CA ALA A 72 -14.48 -17.08 29.81
C ALA A 72 -14.71 -16.76 28.33
N MET A 73 -13.80 -16.02 27.70
CA MET A 73 -13.83 -15.72 26.27
C MET A 73 -13.75 -16.99 25.41
N ALA A 74 -12.92 -17.95 25.81
CA ALA A 74 -12.81 -19.24 25.10
C ALA A 74 -14.09 -20.09 25.15
N HIS A 75 -15.01 -19.78 26.08
CA HIS A 75 -16.28 -20.47 26.25
C HIS A 75 -17.50 -19.56 26.04
N GLU A 76 -17.35 -18.47 25.33
CA GLU A 76 -18.40 -17.49 25.04
C GLU A 76 -19.59 -18.08 24.27
N ASP A 77 -19.37 -19.14 23.52
CA ASP A 77 -20.41 -19.92 22.82
C ASP A 77 -21.45 -20.48 23.76
N ARG A 78 -21.12 -20.75 25.02
CA ARG A 78 -22.00 -21.26 26.07
C ARG A 78 -22.68 -20.17 26.90
N ALA A 79 -22.27 -18.93 26.74
CA ALA A 79 -22.75 -17.80 27.52
C ALA A 79 -24.08 -17.25 26.96
N ASN A 80 -24.99 -16.86 27.86
CA ASN A 80 -26.20 -16.11 27.49
C ASN A 80 -25.86 -14.63 27.22
N ALA A 81 -26.84 -13.85 26.74
CA ALA A 81 -26.61 -12.44 26.33
C ALA A 81 -26.06 -11.58 27.49
N LYS A 82 -26.54 -11.75 28.72
CA LYS A 82 -26.04 -11.00 29.90
C LYS A 82 -24.61 -11.39 30.24
N GLN A 83 -24.29 -12.67 30.18
CA GLN A 83 -22.96 -13.19 30.46
C GLN A 83 -21.94 -12.75 29.42
N ARG A 84 -22.32 -12.69 28.13
CA ARG A 84 -21.47 -12.12 27.06
C ARG A 84 -21.18 -10.65 27.29
N GLU A 85 -22.17 -9.88 27.71
CA GLU A 85 -21.96 -8.47 28.07
C GLU A 85 -20.94 -8.32 29.22
N LEU A 86 -21.03 -9.18 30.25
CA LEU A 86 -20.06 -9.19 31.36
C LEU A 86 -18.66 -9.60 30.90
N ILE A 87 -18.56 -10.64 30.06
CA ILE A 87 -17.25 -11.07 29.47
C ILE A 87 -16.62 -9.91 28.70
N ASN A 88 -17.38 -9.22 27.86
CA ASN A 88 -16.89 -8.09 27.09
C ASN A 88 -16.41 -6.94 27.97
N ARG A 89 -17.19 -6.56 28.98
CA ARG A 89 -16.79 -5.51 29.92
C ARG A 89 -15.55 -5.86 30.73
N LEU A 90 -15.38 -7.13 31.09
CA LEU A 90 -14.18 -7.62 31.77
C LEU A 90 -12.98 -7.67 30.83
N ALA A 91 -13.17 -8.04 29.57
CA ALA A 91 -12.13 -8.02 28.56
C ALA A 91 -11.61 -6.60 28.30
N ASP A 92 -12.51 -5.61 28.27
CA ASP A 92 -12.13 -4.19 28.18
C ASP A 92 -11.32 -3.73 29.41
N GLU A 93 -11.75 -4.10 30.63
CA GLU A 93 -11.09 -3.73 31.90
C GLU A 93 -9.69 -4.34 32.04
N PHE A 94 -9.49 -5.58 31.57
CA PHE A 94 -8.23 -6.32 31.67
C PHE A 94 -7.47 -6.41 30.34
N SER A 95 -7.71 -5.48 29.43
CA SER A 95 -7.15 -5.50 28.07
C SER A 95 -5.61 -5.54 28.06
N ASP A 96 -4.96 -4.78 28.92
CA ASP A 96 -3.49 -4.72 28.99
C ASP A 96 -2.91 -6.05 29.48
N GLU A 97 -3.50 -6.64 30.49
CA GLU A 97 -3.09 -7.95 31.03
C GLU A 97 -3.34 -9.08 30.04
N LEU A 98 -4.52 -9.06 29.35
CA LEU A 98 -4.85 -10.03 28.29
C LEU A 98 -3.88 -9.95 27.11
N ASN A 99 -3.51 -8.75 26.68
CA ASN A 99 -2.51 -8.57 25.63
C ASN A 99 -1.13 -9.11 26.06
N ASN A 100 -0.73 -8.91 27.31
CA ASN A 100 0.50 -9.45 27.86
C ASN A 100 0.48 -10.98 27.96
N LEU A 101 -0.68 -11.59 28.18
CA LEU A 101 -0.88 -13.04 28.14
C LEU A 101 -0.95 -13.59 26.71
N GLY A 102 -0.86 -12.74 25.68
CA GLY A 102 -0.96 -13.13 24.27
C GLY A 102 -2.37 -13.50 23.82
N VAL A 103 -3.39 -13.21 24.65
CA VAL A 103 -4.79 -13.41 24.30
C VAL A 103 -5.24 -12.25 23.44
N ARG A 104 -5.55 -12.50 22.17
CA ARG A 104 -6.19 -11.52 21.31
C ARG A 104 -7.62 -11.33 21.75
N VAL A 105 -7.94 -10.15 22.20
CA VAL A 105 -9.32 -9.78 22.54
C VAL A 105 -10.04 -9.45 21.24
N SER A 106 -10.66 -10.44 20.60
CA SER A 106 -11.37 -10.27 19.32
C SER A 106 -12.45 -9.19 19.38
N HIS A 107 -13.04 -8.97 20.54
CA HIS A 107 -14.04 -7.91 20.77
C HIS A 107 -13.45 -6.48 20.84
N LEU A 108 -12.16 -6.33 21.12
CA LEU A 108 -11.46 -5.05 20.94
C LEU A 108 -11.17 -4.79 19.45
N GLU A 109 -10.99 -5.84 18.67
CA GLU A 109 -10.86 -5.72 17.21
C GLU A 109 -12.19 -5.31 16.56
N ASP A 110 -13.34 -5.76 17.06
CA ASP A 110 -14.68 -5.38 16.58
C ASP A 110 -15.11 -3.96 17.03
N ARG A 111 -14.54 -3.46 18.15
CA ARG A 111 -14.72 -2.07 18.64
C ARG A 111 -13.61 -1.13 18.24
N ALA A 112 -12.43 -1.64 17.90
CA ALA A 112 -11.40 -0.86 17.20
C ALA A 112 -12.02 -0.41 15.89
N SER A 113 -12.28 0.88 15.79
CA SER A 113 -13.00 1.57 14.73
C SER A 113 -12.95 0.81 13.40
N ASN A 114 -14.08 0.71 12.69
CA ASN A 114 -14.16 0.18 11.31
C ASN A 114 -13.17 0.88 10.34
N VAL A 115 -12.21 1.64 10.87
CA VAL A 115 -11.23 2.42 10.13
C VAL A 115 -9.82 1.96 10.50
N LYS A 116 -9.15 1.35 9.53
CA LYS A 116 -7.73 0.99 9.62
C LYS A 116 -6.88 2.10 9.00
N LEU A 117 -5.92 2.62 9.74
CA LEU A 117 -4.93 3.56 9.23
C LEU A 117 -3.72 2.82 8.66
N THR A 118 -3.29 3.22 7.47
CA THR A 118 -2.06 2.74 6.81
C THR A 118 -1.28 3.92 6.27
N GLY A 119 0.00 3.74 6.03
CA GLY A 119 0.81 4.80 5.43
C GLY A 119 2.19 4.32 5.05
N ASP A 120 2.86 5.15 4.28
CA ASP A 120 4.27 4.99 3.92
C ASP A 120 4.98 6.34 3.85
N ALA A 121 6.29 6.30 4.01
CA ALA A 121 7.16 7.44 3.81
C ALA A 121 8.36 7.04 2.96
N ARG A 122 8.82 7.94 2.10
CA ARG A 122 10.00 7.77 1.25
C ARG A 122 10.89 9.00 1.34
N ILE A 123 12.19 8.77 1.50
CA ILE A 123 13.23 9.76 1.23
C ILE A 123 14.01 9.26 0.04
N ARG A 124 14.22 10.12 -0.94
CA ARG A 124 14.92 9.76 -2.18
C ARG A 124 15.96 10.82 -2.52
N TYR A 125 17.16 10.37 -2.93
CA TYR A 125 18.15 11.19 -3.57
C TYR A 125 18.25 10.84 -5.04
N MET A 126 18.21 11.85 -5.90
CA MET A 126 18.40 11.70 -7.34
C MET A 126 19.55 12.56 -7.83
N ASN A 127 20.31 12.03 -8.78
CA ASN A 127 21.40 12.74 -9.43
C ASN A 127 21.38 12.43 -10.93
N ALA A 128 20.93 13.37 -11.73
CA ALA A 128 20.81 13.26 -13.17
C ALA A 128 21.85 14.16 -13.86
N LYS A 129 23.00 13.61 -14.21
CA LYS A 129 24.12 14.36 -14.79
C LYS A 129 23.78 14.98 -16.14
N SER A 130 22.90 14.37 -16.91
CA SER A 130 22.52 14.80 -18.27
C SER A 130 21.22 15.58 -18.32
N SER A 131 20.55 15.78 -17.21
CA SER A 131 19.34 16.59 -17.15
C SER A 131 19.72 18.08 -17.15
N PRO A 132 19.20 18.90 -18.07
CA PRO A 132 19.40 20.33 -18.03
C PRO A 132 18.68 21.01 -16.88
N ILE A 133 17.70 20.33 -16.25
CA ILE A 133 16.78 20.91 -15.26
C ILE A 133 17.11 20.42 -13.85
N TYR A 134 17.29 19.10 -13.67
CA TYR A 134 17.54 18.51 -12.36
C TYR A 134 18.91 17.88 -12.30
N LYS A 135 19.87 18.55 -11.66
CA LYS A 135 21.21 17.98 -11.48
C LYS A 135 21.29 17.07 -10.26
N LYS A 136 20.73 17.51 -9.16
CA LYS A 136 20.71 16.78 -7.89
C LYS A 136 19.52 17.29 -7.07
N PHE A 137 18.78 16.40 -6.43
CA PHE A 137 17.75 16.78 -5.47
C PHE A 137 17.46 15.65 -4.48
N TRP A 138 16.95 16.08 -3.33
CA TRP A 138 16.38 15.20 -2.32
C TRP A 138 14.89 15.44 -2.25
N ASP A 139 14.09 14.39 -2.26
CA ASP A 139 12.66 14.49 -2.03
C ASP A 139 12.18 13.61 -0.85
N PHE A 140 11.11 14.06 -0.24
CA PHE A 140 10.33 13.32 0.74
C PHE A 140 8.92 13.15 0.23
N ARG A 141 8.35 11.97 0.42
CA ARG A 141 6.93 11.71 0.24
C ARG A 141 6.39 11.00 1.46
N GLY A 142 5.33 11.52 2.05
CA GLY A 142 4.55 10.87 3.11
C GLY A 142 3.12 10.64 2.65
N ARG A 143 2.56 9.46 2.90
CA ARG A 143 1.17 9.12 2.60
C ARG A 143 0.50 8.51 3.81
N LEU A 144 -0.75 8.91 4.07
CA LEU A 144 -1.60 8.35 5.10
C LEU A 144 -2.95 7.99 4.49
N ARG A 145 -3.44 6.79 4.75
CA ARG A 145 -4.72 6.29 4.25
C ARG A 145 -5.57 5.73 5.37
N ALA A 146 -6.84 6.13 5.38
CA ALA A 146 -7.89 5.59 6.23
C ALA A 146 -8.76 4.64 5.39
N HIS A 147 -8.83 3.39 5.80
CA HIS A 147 -9.63 2.34 5.19
C HIS A 147 -10.82 2.07 6.11
N GLY A 148 -12.00 2.51 5.73
CA GLY A 148 -13.25 2.31 6.45
C GLY A 148 -14.04 1.13 5.90
N GLN A 149 -14.17 0.04 6.66
CA GLN A 149 -15.06 -1.06 6.33
C GLN A 149 -16.47 -0.72 6.78
N ILE A 150 -17.35 -0.37 5.85
CA ILE A 150 -18.74 0.02 6.13
C ILE A 150 -19.59 -1.21 6.44
N ASN A 151 -19.41 -2.27 5.66
CA ASN A 151 -19.98 -3.60 5.85
C ASN A 151 -19.16 -4.63 5.07
N ASP A 152 -19.55 -5.90 5.08
CA ASP A 152 -18.82 -7.00 4.44
C ASP A 152 -18.55 -6.80 2.93
N ARG A 153 -19.27 -5.88 2.28
CA ARG A 153 -19.17 -5.64 0.82
C ARG A 153 -18.71 -4.26 0.44
N ILE A 154 -18.69 -3.31 1.38
CA ILE A 154 -18.40 -1.90 1.08
C ILE A 154 -17.20 -1.44 1.89
N GLU A 155 -16.16 -1.02 1.19
CA GLU A 155 -15.00 -0.34 1.74
C GLU A 155 -14.97 1.10 1.19
N ALA A 156 -14.71 2.08 2.06
CA ALA A 156 -14.39 3.45 1.66
C ALA A 156 -12.95 3.76 2.05
N VAL A 157 -12.20 4.37 1.15
CA VAL A 157 -10.79 4.74 1.40
C VAL A 157 -10.61 6.23 1.16
N LEU A 158 -10.00 6.89 2.13
CA LEU A 158 -9.54 8.28 2.01
C LEU A 158 -8.05 8.33 2.29
N GLY A 159 -7.28 8.93 1.38
CA GLY A 159 -5.84 9.06 1.50
C GLY A 159 -5.37 10.47 1.21
N VAL A 160 -4.32 10.86 1.90
CA VAL A 160 -3.63 12.12 1.73
C VAL A 160 -2.16 11.87 1.47
N GLN A 161 -1.56 12.70 0.63
CA GLN A 161 -0.14 12.68 0.31
C GLN A 161 0.48 14.04 0.57
N TYR A 162 1.69 14.02 1.09
CA TYR A 162 2.55 15.18 1.22
C TYR A 162 3.85 14.93 0.49
N ASP A 163 4.20 15.83 -0.41
CA ASP A 163 5.47 15.83 -1.15
C ASP A 163 6.27 17.07 -0.81
N ASN A 164 7.56 16.90 -0.56
CA ASN A 164 8.51 17.98 -0.31
C ASN A 164 9.83 17.71 -1.05
N ASN A 165 10.36 18.76 -1.67
CA ASN A 165 11.72 18.78 -2.16
C ASN A 165 12.59 19.59 -1.18
N PHE A 166 13.65 18.97 -0.64
CA PHE A 166 14.53 19.62 0.35
C PHE A 166 15.49 20.65 -0.27
N ASP A 167 15.72 20.57 -1.58
CA ASP A 167 16.60 21.50 -2.28
C ASP A 167 15.80 22.72 -2.80
N ASP A 168 15.50 23.65 -1.93
CA ASP A 168 14.67 24.86 -2.17
C ASP A 168 15.29 25.83 -3.20
N GLU A 169 16.54 25.67 -3.60
CA GLU A 169 17.25 26.62 -4.48
C GLU A 169 16.60 26.74 -5.88
N THR A 170 15.87 25.73 -6.34
CA THR A 170 15.18 25.77 -7.63
C THR A 170 13.88 26.53 -7.62
N ALA A 171 13.26 26.70 -6.45
CA ALA A 171 12.03 27.48 -6.26
C ALA A 171 12.29 29.00 -6.34
N ALA A 172 13.47 29.45 -5.95
CA ALA A 172 13.84 30.86 -5.89
C ALA A 172 14.14 31.48 -7.27
N SER A 173 14.38 30.69 -8.30
CA SER A 173 14.87 31.22 -9.60
C SER A 173 13.77 31.68 -10.55
N GLY A 174 12.48 31.67 -10.16
CA GLY A 174 11.39 32.15 -11.03
C GLY A 174 11.26 31.44 -12.37
N SER A 175 11.88 30.29 -12.53
CA SER A 175 11.83 29.53 -13.76
C SER A 175 10.47 28.87 -13.91
N PRO A 176 9.72 29.09 -15.00
CA PRO A 176 8.42 28.48 -15.24
C PRO A 176 8.51 26.94 -15.39
N VAL A 177 9.70 26.39 -15.39
CA VAL A 177 9.99 24.96 -15.57
C VAL A 177 9.58 24.14 -14.35
N VAL A 178 9.50 24.71 -13.15
CA VAL A 178 9.08 24.04 -11.92
C VAL A 178 7.64 23.51 -12.03
N PHE A 179 6.79 24.16 -12.80
CA PHE A 179 5.42 23.73 -13.01
C PHE A 179 5.23 22.63 -14.06
N THR A 180 6.25 22.40 -14.88
CA THR A 180 6.13 21.51 -16.05
C THR A 180 6.33 20.04 -15.67
N TYR A 181 6.92 19.74 -14.51
CA TYR A 181 7.29 18.36 -14.11
C TYR A 181 6.45 17.76 -12.99
N GLY A 182 5.34 18.38 -12.62
CA GLY A 182 4.43 17.81 -11.63
C GLY A 182 4.99 17.75 -10.18
N TYR A 183 6.23 18.17 -9.95
CA TYR A 183 6.80 18.30 -8.62
C TYR A 183 6.22 19.53 -7.93
N LYS A 184 5.17 19.30 -7.21
CA LYS A 184 4.58 20.31 -6.34
C LYS A 184 5.46 20.41 -5.09
N LEU A 185 6.24 21.47 -5.01
CA LEU A 185 6.98 21.82 -3.81
C LEU A 185 6.00 22.03 -2.67
N ASN A 186 6.21 21.34 -1.54
CA ASN A 186 5.41 21.50 -0.30
C ASN A 186 3.89 21.34 -0.51
N ASN A 187 3.47 20.30 -1.17
CA ASN A 187 2.05 20.06 -1.45
C ASN A 187 1.46 18.98 -0.57
N PHE A 188 0.31 19.33 0.00
CA PHE A 188 -0.58 18.40 0.67
C PHE A 188 -1.86 18.27 -0.16
N PHE A 189 -2.21 17.05 -0.58
CA PHE A 189 -3.40 16.82 -1.40
C PHE A 189 -4.03 15.44 -1.13
N VAL A 190 -5.28 15.28 -1.57
CA VAL A 190 -5.98 14.00 -1.51
C VAL A 190 -5.56 13.18 -2.74
N ASP A 191 -4.75 12.14 -2.52
CA ASP A 191 -4.29 11.20 -3.55
C ASP A 191 -5.27 10.05 -3.78
N THR A 192 -6.09 9.74 -2.79
CA THR A 192 -7.01 8.61 -2.80
C THR A 192 -8.35 8.99 -2.15
N ALA A 193 -9.47 8.72 -2.82
CA ALA A 193 -10.83 8.92 -2.29
C ALA A 193 -11.81 8.08 -3.10
N TYR A 194 -12.07 6.83 -2.70
CA TYR A 194 -12.95 5.95 -3.43
C TYR A 194 -13.82 5.08 -2.53
N VAL A 195 -14.88 4.56 -3.12
CA VAL A 195 -15.68 3.46 -2.56
C VAL A 195 -15.48 2.23 -3.43
N ASN A 196 -15.26 1.08 -2.80
CA ASN A 196 -15.21 -0.22 -3.43
C ASN A 196 -16.41 -1.06 -2.99
N TYR A 197 -17.18 -1.59 -3.93
CA TYR A 197 -18.34 -2.43 -3.69
C TYR A 197 -18.12 -3.83 -4.25
N ALA A 198 -18.20 -4.84 -3.39
CA ALA A 198 -18.17 -6.25 -3.78
C ALA A 198 -19.58 -6.76 -4.08
N PHE A 199 -19.82 -7.27 -5.30
CA PHE A 199 -21.12 -7.79 -5.70
C PHE A 199 -21.45 -9.15 -5.08
N ASP A 200 -20.40 -9.91 -4.74
CA ASP A 200 -20.49 -11.26 -4.19
C ASP A 200 -19.73 -11.39 -2.87
N SER A 201 -20.12 -12.38 -2.05
CA SER A 201 -19.48 -12.67 -0.76
C SER A 201 -18.04 -13.17 -0.90
N GLY A 202 -17.66 -13.68 -2.06
CA GLY A 202 -16.29 -14.10 -2.37
C GLY A 202 -15.39 -12.95 -2.81
N HIS A 203 -15.92 -11.73 -2.91
CA HIS A 203 -15.21 -10.52 -3.37
C HIS A 203 -14.51 -10.72 -4.72
N GLN A 204 -15.11 -11.55 -5.59
CA GLN A 204 -14.56 -11.79 -6.93
C GLN A 204 -14.87 -10.64 -7.89
N TRP A 205 -16.09 -10.10 -7.79
CA TRP A 205 -16.53 -8.95 -8.56
C TRP A 205 -16.56 -7.69 -7.71
N ASN A 206 -15.81 -6.68 -8.13
CA ASN A 206 -15.69 -5.43 -7.41
C ASN A 206 -15.88 -4.23 -8.34
N LEU A 207 -16.63 -3.24 -7.89
CA LEU A 207 -16.75 -1.93 -8.52
C LEU A 207 -16.08 -0.89 -7.63
N LYS A 208 -15.03 -0.25 -8.11
CA LYS A 208 -14.36 0.86 -7.46
C LYS A 208 -14.75 2.15 -8.16
N VAL A 209 -15.16 3.16 -7.41
CA VAL A 209 -15.56 4.47 -7.94
C VAL A 209 -14.94 5.57 -7.10
N GLY A 210 -14.29 6.53 -7.74
CA GLY A 210 -13.67 7.68 -7.11
C GLY A 210 -12.26 7.93 -7.58
N ARG A 211 -11.42 8.42 -6.66
CA ARG A 211 -10.00 8.73 -6.89
C ARG A 211 -9.12 7.60 -6.40
N TYR A 212 -8.31 7.05 -7.29
CA TYR A 212 -7.37 5.96 -6.98
C TYR A 212 -6.10 6.04 -7.82
N ASN A 213 -5.08 5.33 -7.43
CA ASN A 213 -3.89 5.17 -8.27
C ASN A 213 -4.21 4.24 -9.46
N TYR A 214 -3.96 4.72 -10.66
CA TYR A 214 -4.07 3.95 -11.89
C TYR A 214 -2.69 3.79 -12.53
N LYS A 215 -2.40 2.58 -12.98
CA LYS A 215 -1.11 2.23 -13.57
C LYS A 215 -1.32 1.66 -14.97
N ILE A 216 -0.70 2.29 -15.96
CA ILE A 216 -0.60 1.74 -17.32
C ILE A 216 0.72 1.01 -17.43
N GLY A 217 0.64 -0.29 -17.70
CA GLY A 217 1.75 -1.22 -17.53
C GLY A 217 1.84 -1.67 -16.08
N LYS A 218 1.19 -2.77 -15.75
CA LYS A 218 0.94 -3.21 -14.36
C LYS A 218 2.18 -3.32 -13.49
N VAL A 219 3.33 -3.65 -14.06
CA VAL A 219 4.56 -3.84 -13.30
C VAL A 219 5.46 -2.63 -13.38
N THR A 220 5.62 -2.05 -14.57
CA THR A 220 6.57 -0.94 -14.76
C THR A 220 5.97 0.42 -14.42
N GLY A 221 4.66 0.60 -14.61
CA GLY A 221 4.05 1.93 -14.58
C GLY A 221 4.71 2.90 -15.55
N LEU A 222 5.32 2.39 -16.63
CA LEU A 222 6.19 3.16 -17.51
C LEU A 222 5.47 4.30 -18.22
N GLN A 223 4.17 4.10 -18.50
CA GLN A 223 3.36 5.07 -19.22
C GLN A 223 2.57 5.97 -18.28
N TYR A 224 2.13 5.45 -17.14
CA TYR A 224 1.43 6.20 -16.10
C TYR A 224 1.37 5.39 -14.79
N ASP A 225 1.59 6.04 -13.65
CA ASP A 225 1.44 5.44 -12.32
C ASP A 225 1.14 6.53 -11.29
N ASP A 226 -0.10 7.05 -11.32
CA ASP A 226 -0.51 8.12 -10.42
C ASP A 226 -2.04 8.25 -10.29
N THR A 227 -2.50 9.38 -9.77
CA THR A 227 -3.87 9.71 -9.42
C THR A 227 -4.81 9.71 -10.62
N PHE A 228 -5.95 9.04 -10.48
CA PHE A 228 -6.96 8.88 -11.50
C PHE A 228 -8.35 8.96 -10.89
N ASP A 229 -9.25 9.74 -11.50
CA ASP A 229 -10.65 9.85 -11.08
C ASP A 229 -11.53 9.04 -12.07
N GLY A 230 -12.15 7.96 -11.58
CA GLY A 230 -12.90 7.08 -12.47
C GLY A 230 -13.70 5.99 -11.80
N ALA A 231 -14.13 5.05 -12.61
CA ALA A 231 -14.79 3.81 -12.20
C ALA A 231 -14.07 2.61 -12.81
N GLU A 232 -13.90 1.57 -12.03
CA GLU A 232 -13.23 0.32 -12.39
C GLU A 232 -14.06 -0.87 -11.95
N LEU A 233 -14.45 -1.72 -12.89
CA LEU A 233 -15.01 -3.04 -12.62
C LEU A 233 -13.90 -4.08 -12.71
N ASN A 234 -13.74 -4.86 -11.66
CA ASN A 234 -12.70 -5.87 -11.56
C ASN A 234 -13.30 -7.22 -11.22
N PHE A 235 -12.95 -8.24 -11.99
CA PHE A 235 -13.15 -9.65 -11.65
C PHE A 235 -11.81 -10.28 -11.29
N LYS A 236 -11.74 -10.95 -10.15
CA LYS A 236 -10.51 -11.57 -9.67
C LYS A 236 -10.77 -12.94 -9.07
N ASN A 237 -10.00 -13.93 -9.53
CA ASN A 237 -9.89 -15.22 -8.88
C ASN A 237 -8.41 -15.61 -8.71
N LYS A 238 -8.13 -16.87 -8.31
CA LYS A 238 -6.76 -17.35 -8.07
C LYS A 238 -5.88 -17.39 -9.32
N LYS A 239 -6.47 -17.41 -10.52
CA LYS A 239 -5.74 -17.61 -11.79
C LYS A 239 -5.83 -16.44 -12.74
N VAL A 240 -6.90 -15.68 -12.67
CA VAL A 240 -7.21 -14.64 -13.66
C VAL A 240 -7.73 -13.41 -12.96
N THR A 241 -7.30 -12.25 -13.43
CA THR A 241 -7.90 -10.94 -13.14
C THR A 241 -8.34 -10.33 -14.47
N VAL A 242 -9.56 -9.81 -14.51
CA VAL A 242 -10.09 -9.02 -15.63
C VAL A 242 -10.52 -7.67 -15.08
N THR A 243 -10.04 -6.61 -15.69
CA THR A 243 -10.34 -5.24 -15.29
C THR A 243 -10.86 -4.47 -16.48
N ALA A 244 -11.91 -3.68 -16.28
CA ALA A 244 -12.40 -2.70 -17.25
C ALA A 244 -12.73 -1.41 -16.51
N GLY A 245 -12.37 -0.28 -17.09
CA GLY A 245 -12.62 0.99 -16.43
C GLY A 245 -12.68 2.17 -17.39
N TYR A 246 -13.12 3.30 -16.83
CA TYR A 246 -13.18 4.58 -17.51
C TYR A 246 -12.98 5.71 -16.52
N GLY A 247 -12.21 6.72 -16.91
CA GLY A 247 -12.03 7.89 -16.07
C GLY A 247 -11.05 8.89 -16.65
N ARG A 248 -10.56 9.78 -15.77
CA ARG A 248 -9.73 10.94 -16.08
C ARG A 248 -8.41 10.88 -15.33
N PHE A 249 -7.34 11.14 -16.03
CA PHE A 249 -6.03 11.38 -15.44
C PHE A 249 -6.01 12.71 -14.68
N LYS A 250 -5.27 12.77 -13.59
CA LYS A 250 -5.20 13.96 -12.73
C LYS A 250 -3.82 14.60 -12.68
N GLU A 251 -2.81 13.90 -13.16
CA GLU A 251 -1.43 14.36 -13.04
C GLU A 251 -0.76 14.53 -14.42
N ALA A 252 0.28 15.36 -14.42
CA ALA A 252 1.12 15.69 -15.57
C ALA A 252 0.32 16.23 -16.79
N ASN A 253 0.85 16.00 -17.98
CA ASN A 253 0.25 16.43 -19.24
C ASN A 253 -1.00 15.64 -19.65
N PHE A 254 -1.31 14.59 -18.91
CA PHE A 254 -2.58 13.87 -19.03
C PHE A 254 -3.75 14.53 -18.32
N ASN A 255 -3.51 15.55 -17.51
CA ASN A 255 -4.60 16.26 -16.84
C ASN A 255 -5.68 16.64 -17.85
N GLU A 256 -6.94 16.30 -17.57
CA GLU A 256 -8.12 16.40 -18.45
C GLU A 256 -8.23 15.31 -19.54
N ALA A 257 -7.18 14.56 -19.86
CA ALA A 257 -7.31 13.39 -20.70
C ALA A 257 -8.12 12.29 -19.99
N LYS A 258 -8.89 11.55 -20.78
CA LYS A 258 -9.69 10.42 -20.30
C LYS A 258 -9.24 9.14 -21.00
N THR A 259 -9.44 8.01 -20.35
CA THR A 259 -9.24 6.72 -20.98
C THR A 259 -10.35 5.75 -20.64
N ALA A 260 -10.78 4.97 -21.66
CA ALA A 260 -11.43 3.70 -21.46
C ALA A 260 -10.35 2.62 -21.53
N TYR A 261 -10.33 1.69 -20.59
CA TYR A 261 -9.30 0.66 -20.53
C TYR A 261 -9.86 -0.72 -20.21
N GLY A 262 -9.11 -1.72 -20.64
CA GLY A 262 -9.38 -3.12 -20.34
C GLY A 262 -8.07 -3.87 -20.16
N GLU A 263 -8.05 -4.78 -19.20
CA GLU A 263 -6.88 -5.57 -18.82
C GLU A 263 -7.28 -7.01 -18.52
N VAL A 264 -6.44 -7.95 -18.92
CA VAL A 264 -6.57 -9.37 -18.57
C VAL A 264 -5.22 -9.87 -18.11
N GLU A 265 -5.20 -10.46 -16.94
CA GLU A 265 -4.00 -11.02 -16.34
C GLU A 265 -4.23 -12.47 -15.97
N THR A 266 -3.22 -13.32 -16.16
CA THR A 266 -3.22 -14.70 -15.70
C THR A 266 -2.00 -14.96 -14.83
N PHE A 267 -2.19 -15.79 -13.80
CA PHE A 267 -1.14 -16.10 -12.82
C PHE A 267 -0.87 -17.60 -12.84
N PHE A 268 0.41 -17.96 -12.89
CA PHE A 268 0.86 -19.34 -12.82
C PHE A 268 1.81 -19.50 -11.64
N GLY A 269 1.61 -20.52 -10.83
CA GLY A 269 2.46 -20.81 -9.67
C GLY A 269 1.93 -20.32 -8.33
N GLY A 270 0.60 -20.12 -8.18
CA GLY A 270 0.03 -20.00 -6.84
C GLY A 270 -0.88 -18.82 -6.54
N GLY A 271 -1.37 -18.10 -7.54
CA GLY A 271 -2.40 -17.06 -7.36
C GLY A 271 -1.96 -15.66 -7.74
N SER A 272 -2.83 -14.68 -7.51
CA SER A 272 -2.69 -13.29 -7.97
C SER A 272 -1.52 -12.50 -7.36
N THR A 273 -0.83 -13.07 -6.40
CA THR A 273 0.39 -12.52 -5.78
C THR A 273 1.64 -13.26 -6.23
N ALA A 274 1.51 -14.25 -7.12
CA ALA A 274 2.63 -14.96 -7.68
C ALA A 274 3.47 -14.02 -8.54
N ASP A 275 4.77 -14.20 -8.48
CA ASP A 275 5.71 -13.44 -9.29
C ASP A 275 5.75 -13.93 -10.75
N SER A 276 5.01 -15.00 -11.07
CA SER A 276 4.85 -15.53 -12.42
C SER A 276 3.45 -15.26 -12.93
N GLY A 277 3.37 -14.55 -14.04
CA GLY A 277 2.12 -14.19 -14.66
C GLY A 277 2.33 -13.54 -16.02
N ALA A 278 1.24 -13.34 -16.75
CA ALA A 278 1.23 -12.62 -18.01
C ALA A 278 -0.05 -11.78 -18.12
N GLY A 279 0.00 -10.69 -18.83
CA GLY A 279 -1.16 -9.83 -19.01
C GLY A 279 -1.15 -9.10 -20.34
N LEU A 280 -2.34 -8.74 -20.76
CA LEU A 280 -2.62 -7.87 -21.89
C LEU A 280 -3.43 -6.69 -21.40
N TYR A 281 -3.17 -5.51 -21.93
CA TYR A 281 -3.92 -4.31 -21.61
C TYR A 281 -4.10 -3.39 -22.81
N TYR A 282 -5.18 -2.63 -22.77
CA TYR A 282 -5.56 -1.69 -23.81
C TYR A 282 -6.13 -0.43 -23.20
N ASN A 283 -5.67 0.73 -23.70
CA ASN A 283 -6.18 2.05 -23.36
C ASN A 283 -6.61 2.78 -24.60
N ARG A 284 -7.81 3.37 -24.59
CA ARG A 284 -8.28 4.29 -25.61
C ARG A 284 -8.41 5.68 -25.02
N PHE A 285 -7.58 6.60 -25.49
CA PHE A 285 -7.52 7.96 -24.97
C PHE A 285 -8.52 8.89 -25.65
N SER A 286 -9.15 9.76 -24.87
CA SER A 286 -10.07 10.79 -25.29
C SER A 286 -9.87 12.07 -24.48
N GLY A 287 -10.61 13.13 -24.81
CA GLY A 287 -10.43 14.43 -24.17
C GLY A 287 -9.17 15.17 -24.65
N GLU A 288 -8.90 16.29 -24.00
CA GLU A 288 -7.74 17.13 -24.30
C GLU A 288 -6.49 16.55 -23.64
N GLN A 289 -5.40 16.57 -24.37
CA GLN A 289 -4.08 16.14 -23.92
C GLN A 289 -3.16 17.36 -24.04
N TRP A 290 -3.15 18.18 -22.99
CA TRP A 290 -2.43 19.45 -22.96
C TRP A 290 -0.91 19.25 -23.11
N ASN A 291 -0.31 20.13 -23.91
CA ASN A 291 1.14 20.18 -24.12
C ASN A 291 1.79 18.89 -24.65
N MET A 292 1.03 18.00 -25.26
CA MET A 292 1.60 16.85 -25.95
C MET A 292 1.89 17.19 -27.42
N SER A 293 3.14 17.02 -27.84
CA SER A 293 3.55 17.19 -29.25
C SER A 293 2.76 16.23 -30.15
N HIS A 294 2.49 15.02 -29.66
CA HIS A 294 1.75 13.98 -30.37
C HIS A 294 0.68 13.36 -29.46
N PRO A 295 -0.60 13.85 -29.53
CA PRO A 295 -1.66 13.32 -28.70
C PRO A 295 -1.92 11.83 -28.95
N GLN A 296 -1.91 11.04 -27.89
CA GLN A 296 -2.14 9.60 -27.95
C GLN A 296 -3.60 9.28 -28.34
N LYS A 297 -3.77 8.30 -29.20
CA LYS A 297 -5.06 7.74 -29.61
C LYS A 297 -5.39 6.48 -28.84
N ASP A 298 -4.49 5.52 -28.85
CA ASP A 298 -4.60 4.26 -28.14
C ASP A 298 -3.22 3.70 -27.75
N LEU A 299 -3.21 2.85 -26.74
CA LEU A 299 -2.07 2.11 -26.29
C LEU A 299 -2.45 0.64 -26.10
N LYS A 300 -1.63 -0.24 -26.61
CA LYS A 300 -1.74 -1.70 -26.42
C LYS A 300 -0.48 -2.19 -25.74
N GLY A 301 -0.65 -3.01 -24.73
CA GLY A 301 0.49 -3.57 -24.02
C GLY A 301 0.33 -5.03 -23.68
N ALA A 302 1.48 -5.68 -23.50
CA ALA A 302 1.59 -7.04 -23.02
C ALA A 302 2.79 -7.15 -22.08
N TYR A 303 2.66 -7.97 -21.05
CA TYR A 303 3.77 -8.30 -20.18
C TYR A 303 3.81 -9.77 -19.81
N MET A 304 4.98 -10.23 -19.40
CA MET A 304 5.18 -11.54 -18.80
C MET A 304 6.23 -11.46 -17.71
N SER A 305 5.97 -12.14 -16.59
CA SER A 305 6.90 -12.34 -15.50
C SER A 305 7.06 -13.83 -15.21
N LEU A 306 8.29 -14.31 -15.13
CA LEU A 306 8.61 -15.72 -14.92
C LEU A 306 9.62 -15.86 -13.78
N ASN A 307 9.23 -16.59 -12.74
CA ASN A 307 10.19 -17.08 -11.75
C ASN A 307 10.84 -18.38 -12.26
N PHE A 308 12.16 -18.43 -12.24
CA PHE A 308 12.93 -19.61 -12.61
C PHE A 308 14.14 -19.79 -11.69
N ALA A 309 14.71 -20.99 -11.70
CA ALA A 309 15.91 -21.33 -10.94
C ALA A 309 15.91 -20.79 -9.50
N LYS A 310 14.81 -21.02 -8.76
CA LYS A 310 14.58 -20.75 -7.33
C LYS A 310 14.65 -19.26 -6.90
N ASN A 311 15.59 -18.47 -7.44
CA ASN A 311 15.84 -17.11 -6.99
C ASN A 311 15.82 -16.07 -8.12
N PHE A 312 15.56 -16.47 -9.36
CA PHE A 312 15.56 -15.55 -10.50
C PHE A 312 14.13 -15.23 -10.94
N ASN A 313 13.91 -13.99 -11.29
CA ASN A 313 12.73 -13.51 -12.00
C ASN A 313 13.15 -12.82 -13.30
N LEU A 314 12.54 -13.22 -14.41
CA LEU A 314 12.64 -12.55 -15.69
C LEU A 314 11.33 -11.86 -15.98
N PHE A 315 11.37 -10.55 -16.22
CA PHE A 315 10.24 -9.73 -16.57
C PHE A 315 10.44 -9.08 -17.93
N GLY A 316 9.38 -9.04 -18.73
CA GLY A 316 9.35 -8.31 -19.99
C GLY A 316 8.01 -7.62 -20.18
N GLU A 317 8.04 -6.40 -20.70
CA GLU A 317 6.85 -5.61 -21.04
C GLU A 317 7.04 -4.92 -22.39
N TYR A 318 6.00 -4.94 -23.20
CA TYR A 318 5.93 -4.30 -24.50
C TYR A 318 4.70 -3.41 -24.60
N ASN A 319 4.89 -2.19 -25.10
CA ASN A 319 3.84 -1.22 -25.34
C ASN A 319 3.90 -0.74 -26.80
N ARG A 320 2.76 -0.57 -27.41
CA ARG A 320 2.60 0.12 -28.69
C ARG A 320 1.63 1.28 -28.55
N VAL A 321 2.13 2.47 -28.85
CA VAL A 321 1.39 3.73 -28.78
C VAL A 321 1.01 4.18 -30.20
N SER A 322 -0.25 4.56 -30.40
CA SER A 322 -0.74 5.16 -31.62
C SER A 322 -1.18 6.61 -31.36
N PHE A 323 -1.07 7.48 -32.33
CA PHE A 323 -1.31 8.91 -32.20
C PHE A 323 -2.52 9.38 -33.00
N LYS A 324 -3.14 10.50 -32.57
CA LYS A 324 -4.32 11.10 -33.24
C LYS A 324 -3.95 11.87 -34.51
N ASP A 325 -2.76 12.43 -34.56
CA ASP A 325 -2.24 13.29 -35.63
C ASP A 325 -1.64 12.52 -36.81
N GLY A 326 -1.73 11.19 -36.81
CA GLY A 326 -1.17 10.35 -37.86
C GLY A 326 0.34 10.09 -37.75
N THR A 327 1.00 10.57 -36.71
CA THR A 327 2.40 10.24 -36.41
C THR A 327 2.60 8.72 -36.40
N LYS A 328 3.77 8.26 -36.83
CA LYS A 328 4.14 6.85 -36.84
C LYS A 328 4.01 6.28 -35.42
N ARG A 329 3.41 5.09 -35.31
CA ARG A 329 3.31 4.35 -34.05
C ARG A 329 4.67 4.17 -33.42
N ALA A 330 4.69 4.26 -32.10
CA ALA A 330 5.90 4.07 -31.31
C ALA A 330 5.82 2.76 -30.51
N ASP A 331 6.91 2.05 -30.51
CA ASP A 331 7.07 0.80 -29.74
C ASP A 331 7.98 1.07 -28.52
N VAL A 332 7.61 0.47 -27.39
CA VAL A 332 8.36 0.57 -26.14
C VAL A 332 8.58 -0.84 -25.61
N PHE A 333 9.80 -1.17 -25.31
CA PHE A 333 10.17 -2.44 -24.73
C PHE A 333 10.94 -2.23 -23.42
N TYR A 334 10.54 -2.97 -22.39
CA TYR A 334 11.24 -3.04 -21.11
C TYR A 334 11.51 -4.49 -20.73
N GLY A 335 12.71 -4.79 -20.28
CA GLY A 335 13.10 -6.10 -19.75
C GLY A 335 13.85 -5.95 -18.44
N LYS A 336 13.64 -6.86 -17.50
CA LYS A 336 14.35 -6.90 -16.22
C LYS A 336 14.69 -8.33 -15.84
N LEU A 337 15.93 -8.53 -15.42
CA LEU A 337 16.37 -9.75 -14.74
C LEU A 337 16.68 -9.40 -13.29
N GLN A 338 16.08 -10.13 -12.38
CA GLN A 338 16.24 -9.95 -10.93
C GLN A 338 16.71 -11.24 -10.28
N TYR A 339 17.66 -11.13 -9.35
CA TYR A 339 18.12 -12.21 -8.48
C TYR A 339 17.77 -11.86 -7.03
N GLY A 340 17.17 -12.80 -6.31
CA GLY A 340 16.65 -12.58 -4.96
C GLY A 340 15.31 -11.85 -4.94
N LYS A 341 14.83 -11.56 -3.75
CA LYS A 341 13.62 -10.78 -3.53
C LYS A 341 13.69 -10.07 -2.18
N ALA A 342 13.83 -8.77 -2.18
CA ALA A 342 13.62 -7.95 -1.00
C ALA A 342 12.13 -7.93 -0.65
N ARG A 343 11.80 -8.16 0.62
CA ARG A 343 10.42 -8.21 1.13
C ARG A 343 10.30 -7.34 2.37
N PHE A 344 9.36 -6.43 2.39
CA PHE A 344 9.13 -5.54 3.53
C PHE A 344 8.88 -6.27 4.85
N GLU A 345 8.23 -7.44 4.79
CA GLU A 345 7.91 -8.25 5.97
C GLU A 345 9.14 -9.03 6.50
N LYS A 346 10.19 -9.17 5.69
CA LYS A 346 11.35 -10.00 6.01
C LYS A 346 12.63 -9.15 6.10
N PRO A 347 13.07 -8.77 7.31
CA PRO A 347 14.37 -8.12 7.52
C PRO A 347 15.52 -8.91 6.89
N GLN A 348 16.56 -8.21 6.44
CA GLN A 348 17.75 -8.76 5.78
C GLN A 348 17.48 -9.45 4.43
N SER A 349 16.27 -9.36 3.89
CA SER A 349 16.01 -9.78 2.52
C SER A 349 16.53 -8.73 1.53
N TRP A 350 17.02 -9.21 0.39
CA TRP A 350 17.60 -8.34 -0.63
C TRP A 350 17.36 -8.90 -2.03
N ASP A 351 17.51 -8.04 -3.00
CA ASP A 351 17.61 -8.41 -4.41
C ASP A 351 18.59 -7.53 -5.16
N LEU A 352 19.03 -8.06 -6.30
CA LEU A 352 19.80 -7.35 -7.32
C LEU A 352 19.04 -7.44 -8.63
N TRP A 353 19.09 -6.39 -9.43
CA TRP A 353 18.47 -6.40 -10.73
C TRP A 353 19.28 -5.65 -11.79
N VAL A 354 19.12 -6.09 -13.02
CA VAL A 354 19.52 -5.39 -14.23
C VAL A 354 18.30 -5.23 -15.11
N ASP A 355 18.14 -4.07 -15.72
CA ASP A 355 17.05 -3.82 -16.65
C ASP A 355 17.50 -3.12 -17.92
N TYR A 356 16.67 -3.21 -18.93
CA TYR A 356 16.82 -2.61 -20.23
C TYR A 356 15.55 -1.93 -20.66
N LEU A 357 15.65 -0.70 -21.15
CA LEU A 357 14.57 0.06 -21.73
C LEU A 357 14.95 0.49 -23.15
N ASN A 358 14.05 0.23 -24.09
CA ASN A 358 14.12 0.77 -25.44
C ASN A 358 12.75 1.36 -25.81
N SER A 359 12.74 2.60 -26.22
CA SER A 359 11.56 3.30 -26.68
C SER A 359 11.83 4.02 -27.99
N ASP A 360 10.94 3.81 -28.95
CA ASP A 360 10.88 4.65 -30.12
C ASP A 360 10.57 6.10 -29.72
N ARG A 361 10.83 7.02 -30.67
CA ARG A 361 10.46 8.42 -30.55
C ARG A 361 8.98 8.56 -30.18
N SER A 362 8.67 9.39 -29.19
CA SER A 362 7.33 9.63 -28.64
C SER A 362 6.65 8.40 -28.01
N GLY A 363 7.35 7.28 -27.84
CA GLY A 363 6.81 6.06 -27.23
C GLY A 363 6.56 6.21 -25.73
N ILE A 364 7.42 6.96 -25.06
CA ILE A 364 7.20 7.44 -23.68
C ILE A 364 7.03 8.94 -23.81
N GLN A 365 5.88 9.43 -23.39
CA GLN A 365 5.58 10.86 -23.53
C GLN A 365 6.40 11.68 -22.52
N GLU A 366 6.88 12.82 -22.98
CA GLU A 366 7.51 13.83 -22.15
C GLU A 366 6.56 14.26 -21.04
N PHE A 367 7.06 14.35 -19.79
CA PHE A 367 6.30 14.77 -18.61
C PHE A 367 5.24 13.80 -18.09
N LEU A 368 5.34 12.52 -18.39
CA LEU A 368 4.48 11.53 -17.78
C LEU A 368 4.90 11.23 -16.33
N VAL A 369 3.93 11.16 -15.45
CA VAL A 369 4.12 10.59 -14.12
C VAL A 369 4.20 9.08 -14.28
N SER A 370 5.33 8.52 -13.95
CA SER A 370 5.63 7.11 -14.15
C SER A 370 6.28 6.51 -12.92
N GLY A 371 5.98 5.25 -12.66
CA GLY A 371 6.65 4.46 -11.63
C GLY A 371 8.11 4.08 -11.98
N ASN A 372 8.59 4.38 -13.19
CA ASN A 372 9.95 4.05 -13.60
C ASN A 372 10.91 5.20 -13.30
N TRP A 373 11.96 4.92 -12.52
CA TRP A 373 12.96 5.91 -12.10
C TRP A 373 13.65 6.66 -13.24
N ARG A 374 13.69 6.11 -14.46
CA ARG A 374 14.32 6.76 -15.61
C ARG A 374 13.46 7.82 -16.25
N THR A 375 12.15 7.63 -16.26
CA THR A 375 11.24 8.57 -16.93
C THR A 375 11.22 9.93 -16.27
N GLU A 376 11.48 10.00 -14.99
CA GLU A 376 11.61 11.27 -14.27
C GLU A 376 12.81 12.12 -14.74
N ASN A 377 13.77 11.49 -15.42
CA ASN A 377 14.99 12.13 -15.93
C ASN A 377 15.07 12.19 -17.47
N LEU A 378 14.08 11.61 -18.16
CA LEU A 378 14.01 11.63 -19.62
C LEU A 378 13.39 12.95 -20.08
N LEU A 379 14.26 13.92 -20.33
CA LEU A 379 13.87 15.13 -21.03
C LEU A 379 13.75 14.83 -22.53
N GLY A 380 12.58 15.07 -23.07
CA GLY A 380 12.35 14.98 -24.49
C GLY A 380 12.28 13.55 -24.99
N ALA A 381 11.28 12.79 -24.54
CA ALA A 381 10.93 11.49 -25.12
C ALA A 381 10.67 11.55 -26.63
N ASP A 382 10.66 12.73 -27.21
CA ASP A 382 10.63 12.96 -28.65
C ASP A 382 11.83 12.36 -29.41
N TYR A 383 12.89 12.00 -28.73
CA TYR A 383 14.11 11.46 -29.36
C TYR A 383 14.23 9.92 -29.30
N GLY A 384 13.34 9.25 -28.59
CA GLY A 384 13.48 7.85 -28.26
C GLY A 384 14.55 7.63 -27.18
N VAL A 385 14.58 6.44 -26.60
CA VAL A 385 15.46 6.10 -25.47
C VAL A 385 15.95 4.68 -25.58
N THR A 386 17.26 4.49 -25.41
CA THR A 386 17.84 3.17 -25.16
C THR A 386 18.71 3.29 -23.91
N SER A 387 18.41 2.49 -22.88
CA SER A 387 19.15 2.60 -21.63
C SER A 387 19.20 1.28 -20.86
N TRP A 388 20.26 1.11 -20.08
CA TRP A 388 20.44 0.04 -19.11
C TRP A 388 20.37 0.59 -17.69
N GLY A 389 19.92 -0.23 -16.75
CA GLY A 389 19.95 0.08 -15.34
C GLY A 389 20.38 -1.11 -14.52
N VAL A 390 20.98 -0.81 -13.38
CA VAL A 390 21.34 -1.78 -12.36
C VAL A 390 20.92 -1.24 -11.01
N GLY A 391 20.49 -2.11 -10.11
CA GLY A 391 20.12 -1.68 -8.77
C GLY A 391 19.99 -2.83 -7.80
N ALA A 392 19.82 -2.46 -6.56
CA ALA A 392 19.62 -3.37 -5.44
C ALA A 392 18.57 -2.83 -4.49
N ASN A 393 17.84 -3.72 -3.86
CA ASN A 393 16.96 -3.42 -2.74
C ASN A 393 17.41 -4.21 -1.51
N TYR A 394 17.29 -3.62 -0.33
CA TYR A 394 17.61 -4.25 0.94
C TYR A 394 16.62 -3.84 2.02
N THR A 395 16.03 -4.82 2.70
CA THR A 395 15.10 -4.58 3.81
C THR A 395 15.87 -4.56 5.12
N PHE A 396 16.01 -3.38 5.72
CA PHE A 396 16.80 -3.18 6.95
C PHE A 396 16.07 -3.75 8.17
N THR A 397 14.82 -3.34 8.35
CA THR A 397 13.94 -3.81 9.42
C THR A 397 12.57 -4.13 8.80
N LYS A 398 11.66 -4.72 9.57
CA LYS A 398 10.29 -4.96 9.10
C LYS A 398 9.67 -3.63 8.63
N ASN A 399 9.14 -3.61 7.41
CA ASN A 399 8.55 -2.44 6.74
C ASN A 399 9.53 -1.28 6.41
N SER A 400 10.85 -1.54 6.37
CA SER A 400 11.87 -0.54 6.00
C SER A 400 12.81 -1.09 4.93
N GLN A 401 12.84 -0.45 3.77
CA GLN A 401 13.64 -0.84 2.60
C GLN A 401 14.43 0.33 2.05
#